data_0ca6fee920cbf6c91bd62c07a0e45e3f
#
_entry.id   0ca6fee920cbf6c91bd62c07a0e45e3f
#
_cell.length_a   1.000
_cell.length_b   1.000
_cell.length_c   1.000
_cell.angle_alpha   90.00
_cell.angle_beta   90.00
_cell.angle_gamma   90.00
#
_symmetry.space_group_name_H-M   'P 1'
#
loop_
_entity.id
_entity.type
_entity.pdbx_description
1 polymer ?
#
loop_
_entity_poly.entity_id
_entity_poly.type
_entity_poly.pdbx_seq_one_letter_code
_entity_poly.pdbx_strand_id
1 'polypeptide(L)'
;MALAFALALPAKSADARPDLAAVRAATARFQDVRQALAEGYMRDPGNMCITSGMMGQSAKSGAMGIHFFRPDLLGITAPPNPRVNGDGTHTDFRKPAILIYEPQADGSLQLVAVENLVFRWAWAQAGHSKPPSFHGVSYELMEDDPRTKADEAHMFEPHYDLHVWVFRDNPNGQFAPFNPNVSCAAANSSVTGASEHRHSGSH
;
A
#
# COMPACT_ATOMS: atom_id res chain seq x y z
N MET A 1 37.91 -24.93 -35.66
CA MET A 1 36.81 -24.83 -34.67
C MET A 1 36.91 -23.52 -33.94
N ALA A 2 36.06 -22.57 -34.30
CA ALA A 2 36.02 -21.24 -33.62
C ALA A 2 34.88 -21.26 -32.61
N LEU A 3 35.20 -21.10 -31.31
CA LEU A 3 34.22 -20.93 -30.24
C LEU A 3 33.67 -19.50 -30.30
N ALA A 4 32.39 -19.34 -30.59
CA ALA A 4 31.69 -18.09 -30.47
C ALA A 4 31.27 -17.91 -28.99
N PHE A 5 31.87 -16.93 -28.30
CA PHE A 5 31.39 -16.46 -26.99
C PHE A 5 30.18 -15.57 -27.23
N ALA A 6 28.99 -16.04 -26.85
CA ALA A 6 27.80 -15.22 -26.77
C ALA A 6 27.87 -14.38 -25.47
N LEU A 7 28.11 -13.07 -25.60
CA LEU A 7 27.93 -12.13 -24.48
C LEU A 7 26.42 -12.02 -24.17
N ALA A 8 26.03 -12.55 -23.03
CA ALA A 8 24.69 -12.29 -22.48
C ALA A 8 24.62 -10.83 -22.03
N LEU A 9 23.76 -10.05 -22.67
CA LEU A 9 23.41 -8.69 -22.22
C LEU A 9 22.71 -8.78 -20.86
N PRO A 10 23.08 -7.93 -19.88
CA PRO A 10 22.38 -7.92 -18.61
C PRO A 10 20.91 -7.56 -18.83
N ALA A 11 20.01 -8.34 -18.21
CA ALA A 11 18.59 -8.03 -18.19
C ALA A 11 18.40 -6.64 -17.56
N LYS A 12 17.77 -5.74 -18.30
CA LYS A 12 17.45 -4.39 -17.87
C LYS A 12 16.53 -4.50 -16.66
N SER A 13 17.00 -4.09 -15.48
CA SER A 13 16.22 -4.15 -14.25
C SER A 13 14.90 -3.38 -14.40
N ALA A 14 13.83 -3.82 -13.71
CA ALA A 14 12.52 -3.15 -13.71
C ALA A 14 12.59 -1.67 -13.27
N ASP A 15 13.63 -1.27 -12.55
CA ASP A 15 13.95 0.12 -12.15
C ASP A 15 14.36 1.06 -13.31
N ALA A 16 14.46 0.57 -14.53
CA ALA A 16 14.90 1.38 -15.68
C ALA A 16 13.80 2.29 -16.26
N ARG A 17 12.62 2.34 -15.68
CA ARG A 17 11.54 3.26 -16.09
C ARG A 17 11.70 4.58 -15.33
N PRO A 18 11.91 5.72 -16.03
CA PRO A 18 12.19 7.00 -15.36
C PRO A 18 11.16 7.42 -14.31
N ASP A 19 9.88 7.13 -14.57
CA ASP A 19 8.79 7.50 -13.65
C ASP A 19 8.84 6.72 -12.34
N LEU A 20 9.15 5.43 -12.38
CA LEU A 20 9.28 4.59 -11.18
C LEU A 20 10.52 4.98 -10.36
N ALA A 21 11.62 5.30 -11.02
CA ALA A 21 12.82 5.80 -10.35
C ALA A 21 12.54 7.15 -9.67
N ALA A 22 11.78 8.03 -10.31
CA ALA A 22 11.38 9.31 -9.73
C ALA A 22 10.44 9.14 -8.52
N VAL A 23 9.49 8.19 -8.58
CA VAL A 23 8.63 7.84 -7.43
C VAL A 23 9.48 7.33 -6.27
N ARG A 24 10.37 6.36 -6.52
CA ARG A 24 11.27 5.80 -5.51
C ARG A 24 12.13 6.89 -4.86
N ALA A 25 12.76 7.77 -5.65
CA ALA A 25 13.59 8.85 -5.14
C ALA A 25 12.79 9.84 -4.28
N ALA A 26 11.59 10.24 -4.74
CA ALA A 26 10.74 11.19 -4.03
C ALA A 26 10.22 10.66 -2.69
N THR A 27 10.02 9.34 -2.58
CA THR A 27 9.43 8.68 -1.41
C THR A 27 10.45 7.98 -0.50
N ALA A 28 11.73 7.91 -0.89
CA ALA A 28 12.78 7.22 -0.14
C ALA A 28 12.94 7.71 1.32
N ARG A 29 12.66 9.00 1.59
CA ARG A 29 12.70 9.57 2.96
C ARG A 29 11.70 8.89 3.90
N PHE A 30 10.62 8.34 3.39
CA PHE A 30 9.60 7.65 4.16
C PHE A 30 9.98 6.23 4.57
N GLN A 31 11.18 5.75 4.23
CA GLN A 31 11.75 4.56 4.88
C GLN A 31 11.94 4.80 6.38
N ASP A 32 12.13 6.04 6.82
CA ASP A 32 11.90 6.45 8.21
C ASP A 32 10.45 6.87 8.40
N VAL A 33 9.66 6.01 9.05
CA VAL A 33 8.23 6.25 9.29
C VAL A 33 7.96 7.56 10.04
N ARG A 34 8.93 8.07 10.83
CA ARG A 34 8.81 9.36 11.53
C ARG A 34 8.72 10.52 10.55
N GLN A 35 9.39 10.43 9.40
CA GLN A 35 9.26 11.42 8.33
C GLN A 35 7.86 11.41 7.72
N ALA A 36 7.27 10.23 7.52
CA ALA A 36 5.89 10.12 7.04
C ALA A 36 4.91 10.76 8.04
N LEU A 37 5.02 10.45 9.33
CA LEU A 37 4.20 11.04 10.38
C LEU A 37 4.36 12.56 10.45
N ALA A 38 5.59 13.07 10.35
CA ALA A 38 5.89 14.51 10.36
C ALA A 38 5.30 15.25 9.14
N GLU A 39 5.16 14.56 8.01
CA GLU A 39 4.53 15.11 6.80
C GLU A 39 3.00 14.90 6.76
N GLY A 40 2.39 14.41 7.84
CA GLY A 40 0.93 14.30 7.96
C GLY A 40 0.34 12.97 7.49
N TYR A 41 1.16 11.95 7.23
CA TYR A 41 0.63 10.61 7.08
C TYR A 41 0.16 10.08 8.43
N MET A 42 -0.96 9.41 8.44
CA MET A 42 -1.56 8.79 9.62
C MET A 42 -1.72 7.30 9.37
N ARG A 43 -1.34 6.50 10.36
CA ARG A 43 -1.61 5.06 10.29
C ARG A 43 -3.10 4.82 10.20
N ASP A 44 -3.52 3.87 9.38
CA ASP A 44 -4.92 3.43 9.31
C ASP A 44 -5.46 3.18 10.72
N PRO A 45 -6.58 3.82 11.12
CA PRO A 45 -7.19 3.61 12.42
C PRO A 45 -7.57 2.15 12.71
N GLY A 46 -7.88 1.36 11.68
CA GLY A 46 -8.10 -0.08 11.79
C GLY A 46 -6.83 -0.84 12.15
N ASN A 47 -5.67 -0.23 11.99
CA ASN A 47 -4.35 -0.78 12.32
C ASN A 47 -4.11 -2.18 11.73
N MET A 48 -4.77 -2.49 10.64
CA MET A 48 -4.70 -3.80 10.02
C MET A 48 -3.50 -3.92 9.07
N CYS A 49 -2.86 -5.07 9.09
CA CYS A 49 -1.97 -5.49 8.03
C CYS A 49 -2.79 -6.36 7.07
N ILE A 50 -3.02 -5.87 5.86
CA ILE A 50 -3.93 -6.49 4.90
C ILE A 50 -3.25 -7.65 4.19
N THR A 51 -3.87 -8.83 4.27
CA THR A 51 -3.43 -10.03 3.56
C THR A 51 -4.43 -10.40 2.45
N SER A 52 -3.94 -11.08 1.42
CA SER A 52 -4.79 -11.59 0.33
C SER A 52 -5.89 -12.55 0.84
N GLY A 53 -5.61 -13.31 1.92
CA GLY A 53 -6.60 -14.19 2.54
C GLY A 53 -7.77 -13.44 3.17
N MET A 54 -7.57 -12.23 3.71
CA MET A 54 -8.66 -11.39 4.24
C MET A 54 -9.63 -10.95 3.14
N MET A 55 -9.14 -10.89 1.90
CA MET A 55 -9.91 -10.51 0.71
C MET A 55 -10.44 -11.72 -0.07
N GLY A 56 -10.50 -12.89 0.56
CA GLY A 56 -10.98 -14.11 -0.09
C GLY A 56 -10.07 -14.66 -1.18
N GLN A 57 -8.86 -14.14 -1.33
CA GLN A 57 -7.90 -14.59 -2.33
C GLN A 57 -6.94 -15.65 -1.76
N SER A 58 -6.16 -16.28 -2.64
CA SER A 58 -5.16 -17.25 -2.22
C SER A 58 -4.13 -16.63 -1.27
N ALA A 59 -3.89 -17.24 -0.12
CA ALA A 59 -2.84 -16.82 0.81
C ALA A 59 -1.44 -16.77 0.16
N LYS A 60 -1.23 -17.49 -0.95
CA LYS A 60 0.01 -17.46 -1.73
C LYS A 60 0.26 -16.12 -2.43
N SER A 61 -0.77 -15.29 -2.61
CA SER A 61 -0.62 -13.94 -3.16
C SER A 61 0.07 -12.98 -2.20
N GLY A 62 0.19 -13.33 -0.91
CA GLY A 62 0.92 -12.57 0.09
C GLY A 62 0.09 -11.47 0.74
N ALA A 63 0.67 -10.29 0.92
CA ALA A 63 0.03 -9.20 1.63
C ALA A 63 0.23 -7.85 0.92
N MET A 64 -0.62 -6.88 1.23
CA MET A 64 -0.36 -5.46 0.95
C MET A 64 0.58 -4.89 2.01
N GLY A 65 0.23 -5.01 3.28
CA GLY A 65 0.93 -4.42 4.41
C GLY A 65 0.01 -3.52 5.23
N ILE A 66 0.60 -2.59 5.97
CA ILE A 66 -0.09 -1.59 6.80
C ILE A 66 -0.12 -0.27 6.04
N HIS A 67 -1.31 0.31 5.89
CA HIS A 67 -1.50 1.57 5.19
C HIS A 67 -1.33 2.77 6.10
N PHE A 68 -0.69 3.82 5.57
CA PHE A 68 -0.59 5.15 6.18
C PHE A 68 -1.14 6.17 5.20
N PHE A 69 -2.19 6.87 5.58
CA PHE A 69 -2.94 7.79 4.71
C PHE A 69 -2.51 9.23 4.88
N ARG A 70 -2.64 10.00 3.81
CA ARG A 70 -2.65 11.47 3.79
C ARG A 70 -4.09 11.94 3.61
N PRO A 71 -4.84 12.22 4.70
CA PRO A 71 -6.25 12.60 4.62
C PRO A 71 -6.51 13.83 3.75
N ASP A 72 -5.58 14.78 3.74
CA ASP A 72 -5.65 15.99 2.92
C ASP A 72 -5.56 15.70 1.41
N LEU A 73 -4.79 14.70 1.00
CA LEU A 73 -4.67 14.29 -0.42
C LEU A 73 -5.87 13.45 -0.87
N LEU A 74 -6.45 12.68 0.03
CA LEU A 74 -7.66 11.90 -0.21
C LEU A 74 -8.93 12.74 -0.11
N GLY A 75 -8.83 13.98 0.41
CA GLY A 75 -9.97 14.85 0.66
C GLY A 75 -10.88 14.35 1.78
N ILE A 76 -10.35 13.55 2.71
CA ILE A 76 -11.11 13.01 3.85
C ILE A 76 -11.23 14.11 4.90
N THR A 77 -12.48 14.50 5.23
CA THR A 77 -12.75 15.58 6.19
C THR A 77 -13.41 15.10 7.49
N ALA A 78 -13.87 13.85 7.52
CA ALA A 78 -14.57 13.28 8.64
C ALA A 78 -14.23 11.80 8.82
N PRO A 79 -14.37 11.25 10.05
CA PRO A 79 -14.24 9.82 10.29
C PRO A 79 -15.31 9.04 9.48
N PRO A 80 -15.11 7.72 9.28
CA PRO A 80 -16.05 6.89 8.55
C PRO A 80 -17.45 6.90 9.18
N ASN A 81 -18.49 7.01 8.32
CA ASN A 81 -19.88 6.91 8.73
C ASN A 81 -20.78 6.41 7.57
N PRO A 82 -21.03 5.13 7.43
CA PRO A 82 -20.31 3.98 7.97
C PRO A 82 -18.94 3.73 7.29
N ARG A 83 -18.69 4.34 6.12
CA ARG A 83 -17.49 4.14 5.30
C ARG A 83 -16.68 5.42 5.14
N VAL A 84 -15.39 5.27 4.94
CA VAL A 84 -14.50 6.39 4.61
C VAL A 84 -14.86 6.92 3.23
N ASN A 85 -15.05 8.23 3.12
CA ASN A 85 -15.30 8.93 1.89
C ASN A 85 -14.43 10.19 1.79
N GLY A 86 -14.23 10.71 0.59
CA GLY A 86 -13.45 11.91 0.35
C GLY A 86 -13.66 12.44 -1.07
N ASP A 87 -13.25 13.67 -1.30
CA ASP A 87 -13.41 14.37 -2.57
C ASP A 87 -12.08 14.65 -3.31
N GLY A 88 -10.96 14.12 -2.79
CA GLY A 88 -9.66 14.25 -3.40
C GLY A 88 -9.55 13.49 -4.73
N THR A 89 -8.87 14.11 -5.70
CA THR A 89 -8.58 13.53 -7.01
C THR A 89 -7.08 13.44 -7.29
N HIS A 90 -6.29 13.31 -6.22
CA HIS A 90 -4.83 13.29 -6.29
C HIS A 90 -4.30 11.96 -6.86
N THR A 91 -3.37 12.04 -7.83
CA THR A 91 -2.81 10.87 -8.51
C THR A 91 -1.28 10.93 -8.70
N ASP A 92 -0.57 11.90 -8.12
CA ASP A 92 0.89 12.02 -8.26
C ASP A 92 1.62 11.06 -7.31
N PHE A 93 2.19 9.98 -7.84
CA PHE A 93 2.95 9.00 -7.08
C PHE A 93 4.26 9.52 -6.49
N ARG A 94 4.77 10.69 -6.89
CA ARG A 94 5.93 11.33 -6.23
C ARG A 94 5.54 11.96 -4.89
N LYS A 95 4.24 12.16 -4.67
CA LYS A 95 3.65 12.59 -3.41
C LYS A 95 2.43 11.70 -3.13
N PRO A 96 2.60 10.40 -2.90
CA PRO A 96 1.48 9.45 -2.85
C PRO A 96 0.53 9.77 -1.70
N ALA A 97 -0.75 9.46 -1.90
CA ALA A 97 -1.75 9.62 -0.85
C ALA A 97 -1.63 8.53 0.23
N ILE A 98 -1.00 7.41 -0.09
CA ILE A 98 -0.87 6.25 0.80
C ILE A 98 0.57 5.70 0.72
N LEU A 99 1.13 5.38 1.90
CA LEU A 99 2.36 4.64 2.05
C LEU A 99 2.05 3.27 2.64
N ILE A 100 2.73 2.23 2.17
CA ILE A 100 2.49 0.86 2.61
C ILE A 100 3.74 0.30 3.28
N TYR A 101 3.56 -0.15 4.52
CA TYR A 101 4.65 -0.67 5.34
C TYR A 101 4.47 -2.14 5.68
N GLU A 102 5.55 -2.89 5.61
CA GLU A 102 5.64 -4.24 6.16
C GLU A 102 6.10 -4.17 7.62
N PRO A 103 5.37 -4.76 8.58
CA PRO A 103 5.81 -4.84 9.97
C PRO A 103 6.97 -5.82 10.10
N GLN A 104 8.00 -5.46 10.88
CA GLN A 104 9.18 -6.27 11.12
C GLN A 104 9.14 -6.90 12.51
N ALA A 105 9.88 -7.99 12.71
CA ALA A 105 9.91 -8.74 13.96
C ALA A 105 10.44 -7.94 15.17
N ASP A 106 11.26 -6.92 14.91
CA ASP A 106 11.78 -5.98 15.92
C ASP A 106 10.81 -4.83 16.24
N GLY A 107 9.61 -4.84 15.66
CA GLY A 107 8.59 -3.80 15.83
C GLY A 107 8.78 -2.60 14.90
N SER A 108 9.81 -2.55 14.09
CA SER A 108 10.00 -1.51 13.07
C SER A 108 9.06 -1.71 11.88
N LEU A 109 8.98 -0.69 11.02
CA LEU A 109 8.20 -0.71 9.80
C LEU A 109 9.11 -0.48 8.60
N GLN A 110 9.00 -1.33 7.58
CA GLN A 110 9.73 -1.19 6.33
C GLN A 110 8.79 -0.71 5.23
N LEU A 111 9.08 0.44 4.62
CA LEU A 111 8.33 0.91 3.45
C LEU A 111 8.54 -0.07 2.29
N VAL A 112 7.46 -0.59 1.72
CA VAL A 112 7.49 -1.58 0.64
C VAL A 112 6.86 -1.08 -0.65
N ALA A 113 5.79 -0.27 -0.55
CA ALA A 113 5.08 0.27 -1.69
C ALA A 113 4.51 1.66 -1.39
N VAL A 114 4.02 2.30 -2.44
CA VAL A 114 3.21 3.50 -2.39
C VAL A 114 1.91 3.26 -3.16
N GLU A 115 0.87 4.03 -2.84
CA GLU A 115 -0.43 3.88 -3.45
C GLU A 115 -1.11 5.24 -3.60
N ASN A 116 -1.93 5.36 -4.62
CA ASN A 116 -2.93 6.43 -4.73
C ASN A 116 -4.32 5.83 -4.86
N LEU A 117 -5.27 6.48 -4.21
CA LEU A 117 -6.69 6.17 -4.21
C LEU A 117 -7.48 7.43 -4.56
N VAL A 118 -8.49 7.28 -5.41
CA VAL A 118 -9.48 8.33 -5.69
C VAL A 118 -10.89 7.76 -5.60
N PHE A 119 -11.79 8.43 -4.90
CA PHE A 119 -13.18 7.99 -4.80
C PHE A 119 -13.86 8.07 -6.16
N ARG A 120 -14.59 7.02 -6.55
CA ARG A 120 -15.23 6.90 -7.86
C ARG A 120 -16.16 8.09 -8.15
N TRP A 121 -16.93 8.51 -7.15
CA TRP A 121 -17.87 9.62 -7.31
C TRP A 121 -17.14 10.96 -7.50
N ALA A 122 -16.08 11.23 -6.71
CA ALA A 122 -15.29 12.46 -6.80
C ALA A 122 -14.57 12.55 -8.15
N TRP A 123 -14.01 11.43 -8.61
CA TRP A 123 -13.36 11.32 -9.91
C TRP A 123 -14.34 11.61 -11.08
N ALA A 124 -15.56 11.05 -10.99
CA ALA A 124 -16.62 11.32 -11.97
C ALA A 124 -17.10 12.78 -11.93
N GLN A 125 -17.24 13.37 -10.73
CA GLN A 125 -17.60 14.78 -10.57
C GLN A 125 -16.54 15.73 -11.13
N ALA A 126 -15.27 15.35 -11.10
CA ALA A 126 -14.19 16.10 -11.75
C ALA A 126 -14.20 15.98 -13.29
N GLY A 127 -15.20 15.31 -13.87
CA GLY A 127 -15.40 15.19 -15.32
C GLY A 127 -14.71 14.00 -15.98
N HIS A 128 -14.19 13.08 -15.20
CA HIS A 128 -13.49 11.89 -15.72
C HIS A 128 -14.46 10.73 -15.96
N SER A 129 -14.45 10.19 -17.18
CA SER A 129 -15.29 9.04 -17.58
C SER A 129 -14.56 7.68 -17.53
N LYS A 130 -13.26 7.69 -17.31
CA LYS A 130 -12.41 6.49 -17.23
C LYS A 130 -11.61 6.54 -15.93
N PRO A 131 -11.23 5.37 -15.37
CA PRO A 131 -10.32 5.32 -14.23
C PRO A 131 -9.03 6.11 -14.48
N PRO A 132 -8.37 6.65 -13.46
CA PRO A 132 -7.03 7.19 -13.61
C PRO A 132 -6.06 6.09 -14.05
N SER A 133 -4.90 6.49 -14.54
CA SER A 133 -3.86 5.53 -14.92
C SER A 133 -2.48 6.07 -14.61
N PHE A 134 -1.56 5.15 -14.32
CA PHE A 134 -0.15 5.44 -14.15
C PHE A 134 0.67 4.43 -14.95
N HIS A 135 1.62 4.90 -15.73
CA HIS A 135 2.50 4.05 -16.55
C HIS A 135 1.75 3.17 -17.56
N GLY A 136 0.57 3.61 -18.01
CA GLY A 136 -0.31 2.84 -18.90
C GLY A 136 -1.12 1.74 -18.21
N VAL A 137 -1.05 1.66 -16.87
CA VAL A 137 -1.85 0.76 -16.05
C VAL A 137 -3.01 1.56 -15.46
N SER A 138 -4.24 1.12 -15.70
CA SER A 138 -5.42 1.72 -15.06
C SER A 138 -5.49 1.33 -13.59
N TYR A 139 -6.01 2.25 -12.76
CA TYR A 139 -6.38 1.90 -11.40
C TYR A 139 -7.50 0.88 -11.40
N GLU A 140 -7.50 -0.02 -10.43
CA GLU A 140 -8.56 -1.00 -10.22
C GLU A 140 -9.74 -0.38 -9.49
N LEU A 141 -10.96 -0.82 -9.82
CA LEU A 141 -12.16 -0.44 -9.10
C LEU A 141 -12.31 -1.35 -7.88
N MET A 142 -12.32 -0.74 -6.70
CA MET A 142 -12.59 -1.39 -5.42
C MET A 142 -14.00 -1.03 -4.98
N GLU A 143 -14.88 -2.02 -4.99
CA GLU A 143 -16.26 -1.92 -4.48
C GLU A 143 -16.72 -3.29 -3.98
N ASP A 144 -17.62 -3.30 -3.00
CA ASP A 144 -18.13 -4.55 -2.47
C ASP A 144 -18.99 -5.27 -3.48
N ASP A 145 -18.79 -6.57 -3.61
CA ASP A 145 -19.69 -7.44 -4.33
C ASP A 145 -20.87 -7.85 -3.39
N PRO A 146 -22.11 -7.44 -3.69
CA PRO A 146 -23.25 -7.77 -2.84
C PRO A 146 -23.54 -9.29 -2.73
N ARG A 147 -22.89 -10.10 -3.55
CA ARG A 147 -23.00 -11.57 -3.53
C ARG A 147 -22.05 -12.21 -2.53
N THR A 148 -21.08 -11.47 -2.02
CA THR A 148 -20.12 -11.93 -1.02
C THR A 148 -20.42 -11.31 0.35
N LYS A 149 -19.63 -11.70 1.36
CA LYS A 149 -19.62 -11.06 2.68
C LYS A 149 -18.28 -10.38 2.95
N ALA A 150 -17.40 -10.36 1.95
CA ALA A 150 -16.12 -9.69 2.05
C ALA A 150 -16.32 -8.18 1.96
N ASP A 151 -15.45 -7.43 2.61
CA ASP A 151 -15.34 -5.99 2.49
C ASP A 151 -14.22 -5.72 1.49
N GLU A 152 -14.55 -5.87 0.20
CA GLU A 152 -13.58 -5.70 -0.88
C GLU A 152 -13.09 -4.26 -1.00
N ALA A 153 -13.88 -3.30 -0.55
CA ALA A 153 -13.53 -1.88 -0.52
C ALA A 153 -12.86 -1.43 0.79
N HIS A 154 -12.52 -2.34 1.72
CA HIS A 154 -11.73 -2.07 2.93
C HIS A 154 -12.26 -0.94 3.80
N MET A 155 -13.57 -0.88 4.06
CA MET A 155 -14.24 0.19 4.80
C MET A 155 -14.30 1.54 4.06
N PHE A 156 -13.90 1.60 2.79
CA PHE A 156 -13.99 2.79 1.95
C PHE A 156 -15.26 2.75 1.08
N GLU A 157 -15.75 3.93 0.69
CA GLU A 157 -16.71 4.04 -0.41
C GLU A 157 -16.06 3.58 -1.73
N PRO A 158 -16.84 3.19 -2.76
CA PRO A 158 -16.28 2.76 -4.03
C PRO A 158 -15.23 3.70 -4.56
N HIS A 159 -14.05 3.17 -4.86
CA HIS A 159 -12.88 3.95 -5.25
C HIS A 159 -12.05 3.22 -6.31
N TYR A 160 -11.15 3.98 -6.92
CA TYR A 160 -10.09 3.44 -7.77
C TYR A 160 -8.77 3.53 -7.02
N ASP A 161 -7.99 2.47 -7.02
CA ASP A 161 -6.66 2.45 -6.42
C ASP A 161 -5.60 1.85 -7.35
N LEU A 162 -4.35 2.13 -7.06
CA LEU A 162 -3.21 1.49 -7.72
C LEU A 162 -2.02 1.45 -6.78
N HIS A 163 -1.52 0.24 -6.55
CA HIS A 163 -0.28 -0.03 -5.82
C HIS A 163 0.93 0.13 -6.73
N VAL A 164 2.04 0.64 -6.19
CA VAL A 164 3.34 0.73 -6.89
C VAL A 164 4.45 0.22 -5.98
N TRP A 165 4.95 -0.98 -6.26
CA TRP A 165 5.99 -1.66 -5.48
C TRP A 165 7.38 -1.13 -5.85
N VAL A 166 7.79 -0.01 -5.25
CA VAL A 166 9.08 0.63 -5.55
C VAL A 166 10.21 0.27 -4.58
N PHE A 167 9.90 -0.38 -3.44
CA PHE A 167 10.88 -0.76 -2.43
C PHE A 167 10.95 -2.28 -2.16
N ARG A 168 10.02 -3.05 -2.69
CA ARG A 168 9.98 -4.51 -2.58
C ARG A 168 9.62 -5.12 -3.93
N ASP A 169 10.47 -6.01 -4.44
CA ASP A 169 10.14 -6.74 -5.68
C ASP A 169 8.86 -7.54 -5.49
N ASN A 170 7.98 -7.45 -6.49
CA ASN A 170 6.74 -8.20 -6.49
C ASN A 170 6.72 -9.17 -7.69
N PRO A 171 6.82 -10.49 -7.47
CA PRO A 171 6.77 -11.47 -8.54
C PRO A 171 5.42 -11.54 -9.24
N ASN A 172 4.33 -11.06 -8.61
CA ASN A 172 3.02 -10.94 -9.24
C ASN A 172 2.90 -9.72 -10.17
N GLY A 173 3.91 -8.83 -10.17
CA GLY A 173 3.95 -7.62 -10.98
C GLY A 173 4.05 -6.35 -10.15
N GLN A 174 4.66 -5.31 -10.76
CA GLN A 174 4.96 -4.04 -10.09
C GLN A 174 3.73 -3.27 -9.59
N PHE A 175 2.56 -3.55 -10.16
CA PHE A 175 1.30 -2.88 -9.87
C PHE A 175 0.23 -3.83 -9.31
N ALA A 176 0.59 -5.09 -9.03
CA ALA A 176 -0.36 -6.03 -8.44
C ALA A 176 -0.72 -5.62 -7.00
N PRO A 177 -1.97 -5.82 -6.55
CA PRO A 177 -2.42 -5.39 -5.23
C PRO A 177 -1.71 -6.11 -4.08
N PHE A 178 -1.35 -7.39 -4.26
CA PHE A 178 -0.68 -8.19 -3.23
C PHE A 178 0.72 -8.61 -3.66
N ASN A 179 1.61 -8.74 -2.68
CA ASN A 179 3.00 -9.15 -2.88
C ASN A 179 3.35 -10.37 -2.01
N PRO A 180 3.70 -11.52 -2.58
CA PRO A 180 4.08 -12.71 -1.81
C PRO A 180 5.38 -12.53 -1.01
N ASN A 181 6.17 -11.51 -1.31
CA ASN A 181 7.38 -11.14 -0.57
C ASN A 181 7.10 -10.18 0.60
N VAL A 182 5.82 -9.92 0.92
CA VAL A 182 5.37 -9.09 2.06
C VAL A 182 4.58 -9.95 3.03
N SER A 183 4.87 -9.81 4.33
CA SER A 183 4.30 -10.61 5.40
C SER A 183 3.67 -9.75 6.49
N CYS A 184 2.49 -10.15 6.96
CA CYS A 184 1.85 -9.58 8.14
C CYS A 184 2.16 -10.36 9.45
N ALA A 185 3.03 -11.36 9.41
CA ALA A 185 3.30 -12.21 10.58
C ALA A 185 3.76 -11.43 11.81
N ALA A 186 4.52 -10.35 11.62
CA ALA A 186 5.01 -9.52 12.70
C ALA A 186 3.99 -8.47 13.21
N ALA A 187 2.87 -8.26 12.51
CA ALA A 187 1.85 -7.29 12.95
C ALA A 187 1.23 -7.66 14.31
N ASN A 188 1.13 -8.95 14.62
CA ASN A 188 0.53 -9.47 15.85
C ASN A 188 1.54 -9.65 17.00
N SER A 189 2.84 -9.55 16.73
CA SER A 189 3.89 -9.79 17.74
C SER A 189 4.04 -8.63 18.73
N SER A 190 3.61 -7.43 18.38
CA SER A 190 3.72 -6.24 19.22
C SER A 190 2.67 -6.15 20.34
N VAL A 191 1.64 -7.02 20.34
CA VAL A 191 0.57 -7.00 21.36
C VAL A 191 0.90 -7.88 22.56
N THR A 192 1.80 -8.85 22.45
CA THR A 192 2.12 -9.81 23.52
C THR A 192 3.28 -9.40 24.42
N GLY A 193 4.02 -8.33 24.10
CA GLY A 193 5.19 -7.87 24.86
C GLY A 193 4.91 -6.87 26.01
N ALA A 194 3.65 -6.43 26.22
CA ALA A 194 3.33 -5.35 27.15
C ALA A 194 2.65 -5.81 28.48
N SER A 195 2.64 -7.10 28.81
CA SER A 195 1.98 -7.56 30.04
C SER A 195 2.77 -8.59 30.85
N GLU A 196 4.06 -8.31 31.18
CA GLU A 196 4.75 -9.01 32.29
C GLU A 196 5.69 -8.07 33.05
N HIS A 197 5.14 -7.04 33.67
CA HIS A 197 5.71 -6.49 34.89
C HIS A 197 4.77 -6.84 36.03
N ARG A 198 4.82 -8.08 36.50
CA ARG A 198 4.35 -8.45 37.84
C ARG A 198 5.27 -7.80 38.84
N HIS A 199 4.74 -6.86 39.57
CA HIS A 199 5.30 -6.47 40.84
C HIS A 199 5.30 -7.66 41.79
N SER A 200 6.47 -8.24 42.00
CA SER A 200 6.78 -9.01 43.21
C SER A 200 7.33 -8.01 44.21
N GLY A 201 6.46 -7.48 45.05
CA GLY A 201 6.79 -6.71 46.22
C GLY A 201 6.44 -7.57 47.46
N SER A 202 7.46 -8.17 48.05
CA SER A 202 7.39 -8.75 49.36
C SER A 202 7.24 -7.64 50.43
N HIS A 203 6.30 -7.77 51.26
CA HIS A 203 6.22 -7.72 52.75
C HIS A 203 4.80 -7.41 53.18
#